data_a8efe064a02003ed98d6f7e8e1b892b8
#
_entry.id   a8efe064a02003ed98d6f7e8e1b892b8
#
_cell.length_a   1.000
_cell.length_b   1.000
_cell.length_c   1.000
_cell.angle_alpha   90.00
_cell.angle_beta   90.00
_cell.angle_gamma   90.00
#
_symmetry.space_group_name_H-M   'P 1'
#
loop_
_entity.id
_entity.type
_entity.pdbx_description
1 polymer ?
#
loop_
_entity_poly.entity_id
_entity_poly.type
_entity_poly.pdbx_seq_one_letter_code
_entity_poly.pdbx_strand_id
1 'polypeptide(L)'
;MDQTLVERRSGIVSRWLDIVLSRYPESTRSLLRRGGSEPFANPVASRLDEALDGVYARLCGAPLSTALEPLDRLMRLRALDGPNVSDAVSFLDPLRALVRTELLAASCDPVDIASVEARIDELAERAADRFANARQALTAIRDRERQDSSARLVDRLQRHRTERKDRPWQP
;
A
#
# COMPACT_ATOMS: atom_id res chain seq x y z
N MET A 1 13.23 -5.28 -25.72
CA MET A 1 12.22 -4.75 -24.80
C MET A 1 12.78 -4.45 -23.41
N ASP A 2 13.31 -5.41 -22.68
CA ASP A 2 13.81 -5.18 -21.31
C ASP A 2 14.92 -4.11 -21.26
N GLN A 3 15.82 -4.07 -22.28
CA GLN A 3 16.85 -3.04 -22.35
C GLN A 3 16.26 -1.61 -22.52
N THR A 4 15.21 -1.45 -23.31
CA THR A 4 14.52 -0.15 -23.49
C THR A 4 13.93 0.34 -22.17
N LEU A 5 13.32 -0.54 -21.38
CA LEU A 5 12.80 -0.18 -20.06
C LEU A 5 13.93 0.17 -19.09
N VAL A 6 15.04 -0.56 -19.11
CA VAL A 6 16.22 -0.27 -18.27
C VAL A 6 16.80 1.12 -18.60
N GLU A 7 16.98 1.43 -19.88
CA GLU A 7 17.53 2.71 -20.33
C GLU A 7 16.63 3.91 -19.98
N ARG A 8 15.30 3.72 -20.04
CA ARG A 8 14.31 4.78 -19.78
C ARG A 8 13.82 4.81 -18.33
N ARG A 9 14.36 3.96 -17.45
CA ARG A 9 13.91 3.79 -16.07
C ARG A 9 13.77 5.12 -15.31
N SER A 10 14.81 5.92 -15.28
CA SER A 10 14.82 7.16 -14.50
C SER A 10 13.72 8.13 -14.92
N GLY A 11 13.50 8.29 -16.23
CA GLY A 11 12.45 9.15 -16.77
C GLY A 11 11.04 8.63 -16.51
N ILE A 12 10.81 7.32 -16.62
CA ILE A 12 9.51 6.71 -16.36
C ILE A 12 9.19 6.77 -14.86
N VAL A 13 10.11 6.34 -14.00
CA VAL A 13 9.90 6.29 -12.54
C VAL A 13 9.68 7.68 -11.97
N SER A 14 10.47 8.69 -12.41
CA SER A 14 10.29 10.08 -11.95
C SER A 14 8.90 10.62 -12.33
N ARG A 15 8.47 10.46 -13.59
CA ARG A 15 7.14 10.90 -14.04
C ARG A 15 6.02 10.13 -13.33
N TRP A 16 6.21 8.83 -13.12
CA TRP A 16 5.26 8.01 -12.39
C TRP A 16 5.09 8.47 -10.94
N LEU A 17 6.20 8.69 -10.23
CA LEU A 17 6.21 9.24 -8.88
C LEU A 17 5.49 10.59 -8.83
N ASP A 18 5.78 11.51 -9.75
CA ASP A 18 5.12 12.82 -9.81
C ASP A 18 3.61 12.71 -9.96
N ILE A 19 3.12 11.79 -10.83
CA ILE A 19 1.68 11.55 -11.02
C ILE A 19 1.07 10.95 -9.74
N VAL A 20 1.72 9.97 -9.13
CA VAL A 20 1.25 9.38 -7.87
C VAL A 20 1.17 10.44 -6.77
N LEU A 21 2.21 11.26 -6.62
CA LEU A 21 2.26 12.33 -5.62
C LEU A 21 1.25 13.45 -5.89
N SER A 22 0.90 13.72 -7.16
CA SER A 22 -0.10 14.75 -7.52
C SER A 22 -1.48 14.50 -6.91
N ARG A 23 -1.78 13.26 -6.54
CA ARG A 23 -3.05 12.87 -5.88
C ARG A 23 -3.11 13.22 -4.39
N TYR A 24 -1.97 13.62 -3.79
CA TYR A 24 -1.90 14.00 -2.39
C TYR A 24 -1.94 15.53 -2.21
N PRO A 25 -2.46 16.04 -1.07
CA PRO A 25 -2.37 17.45 -0.72
C PRO A 25 -0.92 17.95 -0.74
N GLU A 26 -0.69 19.24 -1.03
CA GLU A 26 0.67 19.81 -1.16
C GLU A 26 1.55 19.60 0.06
N SER A 27 0.98 19.71 1.27
CA SER A 27 1.69 19.45 2.52
C SER A 27 2.22 18.02 2.61
N THR A 28 1.40 17.04 2.21
CA THR A 28 1.80 15.62 2.18
C THR A 28 2.81 15.36 1.06
N ARG A 29 2.60 15.96 -0.12
CA ARG A 29 3.49 15.84 -1.28
C ARG A 29 4.91 16.30 -0.97
N SER A 30 5.05 17.46 -0.30
CA SER A 30 6.35 17.99 0.08
C SER A 30 7.09 17.10 1.08
N LEU A 31 6.38 16.44 1.99
CA LEU A 31 6.93 15.47 2.91
C LEU A 31 7.39 14.20 2.17
N LEU A 32 6.57 13.66 1.27
CA LEU A 32 6.89 12.46 0.50
C LEU A 32 8.10 12.67 -0.43
N ARG A 33 8.27 13.85 -1.02
CA ARG A 33 9.45 14.18 -1.85
C ARG A 33 10.74 14.32 -1.07
N ARG A 34 10.68 14.80 0.18
CA ARG A 34 11.87 15.00 1.03
C ARG A 34 12.39 13.71 1.66
N GLY A 35 11.57 12.68 1.72
CA GLY A 35 11.85 11.48 2.50
C GLY A 35 12.72 10.42 1.83
N GLY A 36 13.04 10.56 0.53
CA GLY A 36 13.81 9.53 -0.20
C GLY A 36 15.25 9.32 0.27
N SER A 37 15.83 10.25 1.02
CA SER A 37 17.22 10.16 1.48
C SER A 37 17.40 9.67 2.92
N GLU A 38 16.34 9.64 3.74
CA GLU A 38 16.40 9.19 5.14
C GLU A 38 15.19 8.30 5.50
N PRO A 39 15.35 6.96 5.50
CA PRO A 39 14.27 6.00 5.80
C PRO A 39 13.60 6.19 7.17
N PHE A 40 14.36 6.70 8.15
CA PHE A 40 13.85 6.95 9.51
C PHE A 40 13.06 8.26 9.62
N ALA A 41 13.35 9.24 8.78
CA ALA A 41 12.68 10.55 8.82
C ALA A 41 11.29 10.49 8.15
N ASN A 42 11.12 9.66 7.11
CA ASN A 42 9.85 9.49 6.43
C ASN A 42 9.63 8.04 5.95
N PRO A 43 9.14 7.17 6.83
CA PRO A 43 8.95 5.75 6.50
C PRO A 43 7.91 5.54 5.38
N VAL A 44 6.95 6.46 5.20
CA VAL A 44 5.93 6.35 4.14
C VAL A 44 6.56 6.56 2.76
N ALA A 45 7.40 7.59 2.62
CA ALA A 45 8.11 7.86 1.38
C ALA A 45 9.06 6.71 1.02
N SER A 46 9.84 6.22 1.99
CA SER A 46 10.75 5.08 1.78
C SER A 46 9.98 3.83 1.30
N ARG A 47 8.82 3.53 1.89
CA ARG A 47 7.99 2.38 1.46
C ARG A 47 7.41 2.57 0.06
N LEU A 48 7.04 3.80 -0.30
CA LEU A 48 6.58 4.10 -1.65
C LEU A 48 7.71 3.89 -2.65
N ASP A 49 8.88 4.46 -2.41
CA ASP A 49 10.05 4.32 -3.28
C ASP A 49 10.47 2.85 -3.46
N GLU A 50 10.57 2.09 -2.36
CA GLU A 50 10.85 0.65 -2.41
C GLU A 50 9.83 -0.12 -3.28
N ALA A 51 8.53 0.22 -3.15
CA ALA A 51 7.48 -0.42 -3.93
C ALA A 51 7.56 -0.06 -5.42
N LEU A 52 7.81 1.22 -5.75
CA LEU A 52 7.98 1.67 -7.12
C LEU A 52 9.19 0.98 -7.77
N ASP A 53 10.30 0.89 -7.06
CA ASP A 53 11.52 0.22 -7.52
C ASP A 53 11.30 -1.28 -7.75
N GLY A 54 10.66 -1.97 -6.82
CA GLY A 54 10.36 -3.40 -6.94
C GLY A 54 9.41 -3.70 -8.10
N VAL A 55 8.35 -2.89 -8.25
CA VAL A 55 7.41 -2.96 -9.38
C VAL A 55 8.15 -2.77 -10.70
N TYR A 56 8.97 -1.73 -10.80
CA TYR A 56 9.68 -1.44 -12.04
C TYR A 56 10.72 -2.52 -12.38
N ALA A 57 11.43 -3.05 -11.38
CA ALA A 57 12.34 -4.18 -11.57
C ALA A 57 11.62 -5.40 -12.15
N ARG A 58 10.38 -5.70 -11.66
CA ARG A 58 9.55 -6.76 -12.24
C ARG A 58 9.22 -6.52 -13.70
N LEU A 59 8.94 -5.31 -14.11
CA LEU A 59 8.70 -4.98 -15.52
C LEU A 59 9.93 -5.21 -16.38
N CYS A 60 11.12 -4.97 -15.86
CA CYS A 60 12.41 -5.24 -16.49
C CYS A 60 12.84 -6.72 -16.42
N GLY A 61 11.96 -7.64 -16.04
CA GLY A 61 12.24 -9.08 -16.06
C GLY A 61 12.72 -9.67 -14.74
N ALA A 62 12.82 -8.89 -13.66
CA ALA A 62 13.15 -9.44 -12.35
C ALA A 62 12.08 -10.44 -11.85
N PRO A 63 12.42 -11.38 -10.96
CA PRO A 63 11.45 -12.29 -10.37
C PRO A 63 10.32 -11.54 -9.67
N LEU A 64 9.10 -12.11 -9.69
CA LEU A 64 7.94 -11.51 -9.02
C LEU A 64 8.19 -11.25 -7.52
N SER A 65 8.97 -12.12 -6.86
CA SER A 65 9.35 -11.97 -5.46
C SER A 65 10.01 -10.63 -5.13
N THR A 66 10.72 -10.02 -6.08
CA THR A 66 11.36 -8.71 -5.92
C THR A 66 10.35 -7.59 -5.64
N ALA A 67 9.15 -7.68 -6.23
CA ALA A 67 8.09 -6.70 -6.04
C ALA A 67 7.17 -7.02 -4.86
N LEU A 68 7.00 -8.30 -4.50
CA LEU A 68 5.96 -8.72 -3.56
C LEU A 68 6.15 -8.18 -2.15
N GLU A 69 7.38 -8.20 -1.62
CA GLU A 69 7.63 -7.72 -0.25
C GLU A 69 7.46 -6.20 -0.12
N PRO A 70 8.05 -5.36 -1.01
CA PRO A 70 7.78 -3.92 -1.00
C PRO A 70 6.30 -3.58 -1.20
N LEU A 71 5.59 -4.28 -2.10
CA LEU A 71 4.15 -4.09 -2.28
C LEU A 71 3.35 -4.45 -1.02
N ASP A 72 3.67 -5.55 -0.33
CA ASP A 72 3.00 -5.94 0.91
C ASP A 72 3.14 -4.84 1.97
N ARG A 73 4.34 -4.29 2.15
CA ARG A 73 4.59 -3.19 3.08
C ARG A 73 3.77 -1.93 2.73
N LEU A 74 3.72 -1.56 1.43
CA LEU A 74 2.94 -0.42 0.97
C LEU A 74 1.43 -0.67 1.14
N MET A 75 0.93 -1.86 0.83
CA MET A 75 -0.50 -2.18 0.97
C MET A 75 -0.94 -2.22 2.44
N ARG A 76 -0.11 -2.72 3.35
CA ARG A 76 -0.38 -2.64 4.79
C ARG A 76 -0.50 -1.19 5.27
N LEU A 77 0.39 -0.31 4.81
CA LEU A 77 0.33 1.10 5.15
C LEU A 77 -0.95 1.75 4.62
N ARG A 78 -1.28 1.52 3.34
CA ARG A 78 -2.51 2.04 2.72
C ARG A 78 -3.79 1.51 3.39
N ALA A 79 -3.76 0.29 3.90
CA ALA A 79 -4.88 -0.29 4.63
C ALA A 79 -5.23 0.46 5.92
N LEU A 80 -4.28 1.17 6.54
CA LEU A 80 -4.52 2.00 7.74
C LEU A 80 -5.35 3.24 7.41
N ASP A 81 -5.08 3.89 6.28
CA ASP A 81 -5.68 5.19 5.89
C ASP A 81 -7.09 5.05 5.31
N GLY A 82 -7.54 3.83 5.02
CA GLY A 82 -8.92 3.53 4.73
C GLY A 82 -9.43 3.67 3.30
N PRO A 83 -8.60 3.83 2.23
CA PRO A 83 -9.13 3.81 0.87
C PRO A 83 -9.78 2.46 0.56
N ASN A 84 -10.58 2.43 -0.51
CA ASN A 84 -11.04 1.17 -1.08
C ASN A 84 -9.91 0.48 -1.85
N VAL A 85 -10.13 -0.79 -2.26
CA VAL A 85 -9.12 -1.57 -3.01
C VAL A 85 -8.71 -0.88 -4.31
N SER A 86 -9.66 -0.32 -5.05
CA SER A 86 -9.40 0.35 -6.31
C SER A 86 -8.44 1.55 -6.14
N ASP A 87 -8.70 2.39 -5.13
CA ASP A 87 -7.84 3.53 -4.83
C ASP A 87 -6.45 3.07 -4.38
N ALA A 88 -6.39 1.97 -3.60
CA ALA A 88 -5.13 1.45 -3.10
C ALA A 88 -4.18 0.98 -4.22
N VAL A 89 -4.72 0.40 -5.30
CA VAL A 89 -3.91 -0.13 -6.43
C VAL A 89 -3.79 0.85 -7.61
N SER A 90 -4.55 1.94 -7.62
CA SER A 90 -4.64 2.89 -8.74
C SER A 90 -3.32 3.61 -9.08
N PHE A 91 -2.30 3.49 -8.22
CA PHE A 91 -0.96 4.02 -8.52
C PHE A 91 -0.28 3.29 -9.70
N LEU A 92 -0.74 2.08 -10.06
CA LEU A 92 -0.23 1.32 -11.20
C LEU A 92 -0.79 1.81 -12.56
N ASP A 93 -1.95 2.48 -12.58
CA ASP A 93 -2.57 2.95 -13.82
C ASP A 93 -1.68 3.95 -14.61
N PRO A 94 -1.09 4.97 -13.96
CA PRO A 94 -0.16 5.88 -14.64
C PRO A 94 1.08 5.17 -15.17
N LEU A 95 1.58 4.15 -14.46
CA LEU A 95 2.73 3.37 -14.91
C LEU A 95 2.41 2.65 -16.21
N ARG A 96 1.23 2.02 -16.32
CA ARG A 96 0.77 1.37 -17.57
C ARG A 96 0.80 2.34 -18.75
N ALA A 97 0.22 3.53 -18.57
CA ALA A 97 0.15 4.53 -19.62
C ALA A 97 1.55 5.02 -20.05
N LEU A 98 2.43 5.29 -19.08
CA LEU A 98 3.79 5.74 -19.34
C LEU A 98 4.61 4.67 -20.06
N VAL A 99 4.60 3.44 -19.58
CA VAL A 99 5.35 2.31 -20.17
C VAL A 99 4.87 2.05 -21.60
N ARG A 100 3.56 1.99 -21.82
CA ARG A 100 2.99 1.80 -23.16
C ARG A 100 3.45 2.89 -24.12
N THR A 101 3.40 4.16 -23.72
CA THR A 101 3.84 5.29 -24.52
C THR A 101 5.32 5.16 -24.90
N GLU A 102 6.18 4.82 -23.95
CA GLU A 102 7.62 4.70 -24.18
C GLU A 102 7.98 3.51 -25.08
N LEU A 103 7.29 2.37 -24.90
CA LEU A 103 7.52 1.18 -25.74
C LEU A 103 7.03 1.38 -27.17
N LEU A 104 5.89 2.07 -27.37
CA LEU A 104 5.41 2.45 -28.69
C LEU A 104 6.38 3.43 -29.38
N ALA A 105 6.89 4.43 -28.67
CA ALA A 105 7.87 5.37 -29.18
C ALA A 105 9.21 4.70 -29.55
N ALA A 106 9.54 3.58 -28.92
CA ALA A 106 10.70 2.76 -29.23
C ALA A 106 10.43 1.73 -30.34
N SER A 107 9.23 1.72 -30.93
CA SER A 107 8.81 0.74 -31.95
C SER A 107 8.95 -0.72 -31.49
N CYS A 108 8.69 -1.00 -30.22
CA CYS A 108 8.68 -2.35 -29.69
C CYS A 108 7.53 -3.18 -30.28
N ASP A 109 7.74 -4.51 -30.35
CA ASP A 109 6.72 -5.43 -30.83
C ASP A 109 5.46 -5.37 -29.96
N PRO A 110 4.23 -5.39 -30.56
CA PRO A 110 2.99 -5.43 -29.79
C PRO A 110 2.89 -6.60 -28.80
N VAL A 111 3.49 -7.75 -29.10
CA VAL A 111 3.54 -8.92 -28.20
C VAL A 111 4.37 -8.61 -26.95
N ASP A 112 5.48 -7.91 -27.13
CA ASP A 112 6.33 -7.45 -26.04
C ASP A 112 5.58 -6.46 -25.14
N ILE A 113 4.87 -5.50 -25.74
CA ILE A 113 4.06 -4.52 -25.00
C ILE A 113 2.98 -5.23 -24.19
N ALA A 114 2.25 -6.16 -24.78
CA ALA A 114 1.23 -6.95 -24.10
C ALA A 114 1.81 -7.78 -22.94
N SER A 115 3.03 -8.32 -23.10
CA SER A 115 3.72 -9.04 -22.04
C SER A 115 4.04 -8.16 -20.83
N VAL A 116 4.45 -6.90 -21.05
CA VAL A 116 4.70 -5.95 -19.96
C VAL A 116 3.39 -5.53 -19.28
N GLU A 117 2.34 -5.27 -20.07
CA GLU A 117 1.02 -4.96 -19.54
C GLU A 117 0.47 -6.09 -18.66
N ALA A 118 0.64 -7.35 -19.07
CA ALA A 118 0.26 -8.52 -18.27
C ALA A 118 1.03 -8.62 -16.94
N ARG A 119 2.31 -8.20 -16.91
CA ARG A 119 3.07 -8.10 -15.64
C ARG A 119 2.49 -7.02 -14.72
N ILE A 120 1.98 -5.91 -15.27
CA ILE A 120 1.33 -4.87 -14.48
C ILE A 120 -0.01 -5.38 -13.92
N ASP A 121 -0.78 -6.13 -14.71
CA ASP A 121 -2.03 -6.75 -14.25
C ASP A 121 -1.77 -7.74 -13.11
N GLU A 122 -0.77 -8.62 -13.27
CA GLU A 122 -0.33 -9.52 -12.19
C GLU A 122 0.01 -8.76 -10.91
N LEU A 123 0.76 -7.65 -11.01
CA LEU A 123 1.12 -6.83 -9.85
C LEU A 123 -0.11 -6.15 -9.21
N ALA A 124 -1.07 -5.70 -10.03
CA ALA A 124 -2.31 -5.10 -9.53
C ALA A 124 -3.17 -6.10 -8.76
N GLU A 125 -3.31 -7.32 -9.26
CA GLU A 125 -4.00 -8.42 -8.57
C GLU A 125 -3.33 -8.74 -7.24
N ARG A 126 -1.99 -8.90 -7.24
CA ARG A 126 -1.23 -9.17 -6.00
C ARG A 126 -1.34 -8.04 -4.98
N ALA A 127 -1.29 -6.79 -5.44
CA ALA A 127 -1.47 -5.64 -4.57
C ALA A 127 -2.88 -5.60 -3.96
N ALA A 128 -3.92 -5.89 -4.74
CA ALA A 128 -5.30 -5.95 -4.28
C ALA A 128 -5.48 -7.04 -3.20
N ASP A 129 -4.95 -8.23 -3.42
CA ASP A 129 -4.97 -9.34 -2.44
C ASP A 129 -4.28 -8.94 -1.13
N ARG A 130 -3.10 -8.32 -1.23
CA ARG A 130 -2.33 -7.88 -0.05
C ARG A 130 -3.08 -6.81 0.75
N PHE A 131 -3.70 -5.87 0.05
CA PHE A 131 -4.54 -4.85 0.68
C PHE A 131 -5.75 -5.47 1.39
N ALA A 132 -6.48 -6.37 0.71
CA ALA A 132 -7.64 -7.04 1.28
C ALA A 132 -7.28 -7.83 2.55
N ASN A 133 -6.18 -8.60 2.52
CA ASN A 133 -5.67 -9.32 3.67
C ASN A 133 -5.29 -8.40 4.83
N ALA A 134 -4.62 -7.28 4.54
CA ALA A 134 -4.27 -6.29 5.56
C ALA A 134 -5.51 -5.66 6.20
N ARG A 135 -6.55 -5.34 5.40
CA ARG A 135 -7.84 -4.82 5.91
C ARG A 135 -8.56 -5.82 6.80
N GLN A 136 -8.60 -7.10 6.40
CA GLN A 136 -9.18 -8.16 7.23
C GLN A 136 -8.47 -8.30 8.57
N ALA A 137 -7.13 -8.30 8.56
CA ALA A 137 -6.34 -8.36 9.78
C ALA A 137 -6.62 -7.17 10.72
N LEU A 138 -6.71 -5.95 10.18
CA LEU A 138 -7.05 -4.75 10.96
C LEU A 138 -8.45 -4.82 11.54
N THR A 139 -9.44 -5.32 10.78
CA THR A 139 -10.80 -5.50 11.27
C THR A 139 -10.84 -6.51 12.42
N ALA A 140 -10.17 -7.65 12.27
CA ALA A 140 -10.10 -8.68 13.31
C ALA A 140 -9.46 -8.16 14.62
N ILE A 141 -8.42 -7.33 14.53
CA ILE A 141 -7.80 -6.68 15.70
C ILE A 141 -8.81 -5.75 16.38
N ARG A 142 -9.46 -4.87 15.62
CA ARG A 142 -10.46 -3.93 16.16
C ARG A 142 -11.65 -4.62 16.82
N ASP A 143 -12.11 -5.72 16.23
CA ASP A 143 -13.23 -6.50 16.79
C ASP A 143 -12.81 -7.19 18.10
N ARG A 144 -11.60 -7.74 18.18
CA ARG A 144 -11.07 -8.31 19.43
C ARG A 144 -10.93 -7.24 20.51
N GLU A 145 -10.40 -6.06 20.18
CA GLU A 145 -10.28 -4.94 21.14
C GLU A 145 -11.65 -4.48 21.66
N ARG A 146 -12.68 -4.44 20.79
CA ARG A 146 -14.06 -4.11 21.17
C ARG A 146 -14.63 -5.17 22.13
N GLN A 147 -14.43 -6.46 21.82
CA GLN A 147 -14.87 -7.57 22.67
C GLN A 147 -14.21 -7.52 24.05
N ASP A 148 -12.89 -7.34 24.10
CA ASP A 148 -12.13 -7.23 25.35
C ASP A 148 -12.57 -6.03 26.18
N SER A 149 -12.83 -4.89 25.54
CA SER A 149 -13.30 -3.68 26.20
C SER A 149 -14.70 -3.87 26.78
N SER A 150 -15.59 -4.51 26.03
CA SER A 150 -16.95 -4.84 26.49
C SER A 150 -16.93 -5.81 27.66
N ALA A 151 -16.09 -6.86 27.60
CA ALA A 151 -15.94 -7.83 28.68
C ALA A 151 -15.45 -7.18 29.98
N ARG A 152 -14.46 -6.27 29.88
CA ARG A 152 -13.96 -5.49 31.04
C ARG A 152 -15.03 -4.58 31.65
N LEU A 153 -15.89 -3.98 30.84
CA LEU A 153 -16.99 -3.15 31.32
C LEU A 153 -18.03 -3.98 32.06
N VAL A 154 -18.41 -5.14 31.52
CA VAL A 154 -19.36 -6.07 32.15
C VAL A 154 -18.81 -6.56 33.50
N ASP A 155 -17.54 -6.98 33.55
CA ASP A 155 -16.89 -7.43 34.80
C ASP A 155 -16.86 -6.32 35.86
N ARG A 156 -16.55 -5.08 35.49
CA ARG A 156 -16.58 -3.92 36.38
C ARG A 156 -17.99 -3.65 36.93
N LEU A 157 -19.02 -3.70 36.07
CA LEU A 157 -20.42 -3.52 36.50
C LEU A 157 -20.87 -4.63 37.44
N GLN A 158 -20.47 -5.88 37.22
CA GLN A 158 -20.79 -7.00 38.08
C GLN A 158 -20.14 -6.85 39.45
N ARG A 159 -18.85 -6.45 39.55
CA ARG A 159 -18.18 -6.17 40.82
C ARG A 159 -18.88 -5.05 41.61
N HIS A 160 -19.21 -3.94 40.96
CA HIS A 160 -19.94 -2.86 41.63
C HIS A 160 -21.33 -3.30 42.12
N ARG A 161 -22.00 -4.21 41.43
CA ARG A 161 -23.29 -4.74 41.82
C ARG A 161 -23.18 -5.65 43.06
N THR A 162 -22.15 -6.48 43.14
CA THR A 162 -21.87 -7.32 44.32
C THR A 162 -21.49 -6.49 45.54
N GLU A 163 -20.58 -5.53 45.39
CA GLU A 163 -20.18 -4.60 46.46
C GLU A 163 -21.36 -3.79 47.03
N ARG A 164 -22.34 -3.46 46.19
CA ARG A 164 -23.54 -2.72 46.62
C ARG A 164 -24.54 -3.62 47.35
N LYS A 165 -24.56 -4.93 47.07
CA LYS A 165 -25.40 -5.90 47.73
C LYS A 165 -24.87 -6.28 49.14
N ASP A 166 -23.54 -6.25 49.27
CA ASP A 166 -22.88 -6.64 50.53
C ASP A 166 -22.68 -5.46 51.50
N ARG A 167 -23.14 -4.24 51.17
CA ARG A 167 -23.21 -3.12 52.13
C ARG A 167 -24.41 -3.30 53.04
N PRO A 168 -24.22 -3.59 54.33
CA PRO A 168 -25.33 -3.61 55.26
C PRO A 168 -25.96 -2.22 55.34
N TRP A 169 -27.28 -2.20 55.28
CA TRP A 169 -28.05 -0.98 55.47
C TRP A 169 -27.71 -0.43 56.90
N GLN A 170 -27.06 0.69 56.97
CA GLN A 170 -26.88 1.43 58.20
C GLN A 170 -27.99 2.48 58.30
N PRO A 171 -28.88 2.44 59.32
CA PRO A 171 -29.91 3.44 59.57
C PRO A 171 -29.34 4.80 59.95
#